data_5d344fcba1a5c9bb305f97cc753b9dad
#
_entry.id   5d344fcba1a5c9bb305f97cc753b9dad
#
_cell.length_a   1.000
_cell.length_b   1.000
_cell.length_c   1.000
_cell.angle_alpha   90.00
_cell.angle_beta   90.00
_cell.angle_gamma   90.00
#
_symmetry.space_group_name_H-M   'P 1'
#
loop_
_entity.id
_entity.type
_entity.pdbx_description
1 polymer ?
#
loop_
_entity_poly.entity_id
_entity_poly.type
_entity_poly.pdbx_seq_one_letter_code
_entity_poly.pdbx_strand_id
1 'polypeptide(L)'
;MRVLRSLESSGRPILLALVIALVLVPSVAAYELPSTLNEVAHVYSLGVGEVRCPSQAEWDDDWASSFSWAYTNVRRDYTVLGPVVCAGALGVGTAEVPAWQQALGALVLAHEAFHLRHWRFRRDEGKVECQALANFRDATRRLGATAAQAEDLYPYALALHDYKVRLFPQYRDPKCVIPPWAPPVSTG
;
A
#
# COMPACT_ATOMS: atom_id res chain seq x y z
N MET A 1 54.10 -3.07 -59.36
CA MET A 1 52.72 -2.75 -59.72
C MET A 1 51.84 -2.64 -58.42
N ARG A 2 51.37 -1.41 -58.13
CA ARG A 2 50.58 -1.12 -56.97
C ARG A 2 49.13 -1.53 -57.22
N VAL A 3 48.45 -2.08 -56.20
CA VAL A 3 47.00 -1.98 -56.08
C VAL A 3 46.68 -1.73 -54.61
N LEU A 4 46.42 -0.45 -54.31
CA LEU A 4 45.71 0.02 -53.12
C LEU A 4 44.23 -0.29 -53.34
N ARG A 5 43.60 -1.02 -52.43
CA ARG A 5 42.14 -1.04 -52.31
C ARG A 5 41.70 -0.46 -50.96
N SER A 6 40.97 0.57 -51.11
CA SER A 6 40.15 1.37 -50.25
C SER A 6 39.40 0.54 -49.21
N LEU A 7 39.57 0.91 -47.94
CA LEU A 7 38.68 0.55 -46.84
C LEU A 7 37.71 1.73 -46.64
N GLU A 8 36.56 1.65 -47.30
CA GLU A 8 35.45 2.57 -47.03
C GLU A 8 34.48 1.97 -46.01
N SER A 9 34.39 2.63 -44.90
CA SER A 9 33.14 3.06 -44.25
C SER A 9 32.05 2.01 -43.96
N SER A 10 32.07 1.40 -42.79
CA SER A 10 30.86 0.81 -42.19
C SER A 10 30.62 1.20 -40.70
N GLY A 11 31.04 2.43 -40.34
CA GLY A 11 30.86 2.91 -38.96
C GLY A 11 29.54 3.70 -38.66
N ARG A 12 28.71 3.99 -39.67
CA ARG A 12 27.56 4.86 -39.51
C ARG A 12 26.24 4.22 -39.04
N PRO A 13 25.91 2.95 -39.23
CA PRO A 13 24.61 2.41 -38.76
C PRO A 13 24.59 2.07 -37.26
N ILE A 14 25.75 1.81 -36.63
CA ILE A 14 25.81 1.41 -35.21
C ILE A 14 25.54 2.56 -34.28
N LEU A 15 26.01 3.78 -34.63
CA LEU A 15 25.78 5.00 -33.82
C LEU A 15 24.31 5.44 -33.80
N LEU A 16 23.63 5.24 -34.94
CA LEU A 16 22.20 5.60 -35.03
C LEU A 16 21.31 4.63 -34.24
N ALA A 17 21.65 3.34 -34.18
CA ALA A 17 20.93 2.34 -33.39
C ALA A 17 21.09 2.58 -31.89
N LEU A 18 22.25 3.06 -31.44
CA LEU A 18 22.50 3.35 -30.00
C LEU A 18 21.76 4.60 -29.51
N VAL A 19 21.59 5.60 -30.38
CA VAL A 19 20.83 6.82 -30.04
C VAL A 19 19.34 6.55 -29.98
N ILE A 20 18.80 5.67 -30.84
CA ILE A 20 17.37 5.30 -30.82
C ILE A 20 17.05 4.42 -29.60
N ALA A 21 17.97 3.55 -29.16
CA ALA A 21 17.77 2.75 -27.95
C ALA A 21 17.76 3.57 -26.67
N LEU A 22 18.44 4.71 -26.63
CA LEU A 22 18.47 5.64 -25.48
C LEU A 22 17.21 6.52 -25.39
N VAL A 23 16.45 6.68 -26.47
CA VAL A 23 15.21 7.51 -26.49
C VAL A 23 13.97 6.68 -26.18
N LEU A 24 14.07 5.35 -26.23
CA LEU A 24 12.97 4.43 -25.94
C LEU A 24 13.01 3.80 -24.53
N VAL A 25 13.83 4.33 -23.60
CA VAL A 25 13.65 4.02 -22.19
C VAL A 25 12.29 4.62 -21.84
N PRO A 26 11.25 3.79 -21.56
CA PRO A 26 9.99 4.33 -21.11
C PRO A 26 10.34 5.16 -19.87
N SER A 27 10.01 6.44 -19.90
CA SER A 27 10.02 7.30 -18.73
C SER A 27 9.30 6.49 -17.65
N VAL A 28 10.02 6.13 -16.60
CA VAL A 28 9.38 5.54 -15.41
C VAL A 28 8.33 6.58 -15.05
N ALA A 29 7.07 6.25 -15.33
CA ALA A 29 5.97 7.13 -15.03
C ALA A 29 6.14 7.48 -13.56
N ALA A 30 6.33 8.76 -13.27
CA ALA A 30 6.26 9.25 -11.90
C ALA A 30 4.97 8.69 -11.34
N TYR A 31 5.06 7.86 -10.33
CA TYR A 31 3.93 7.18 -9.72
C TYR A 31 2.98 8.28 -9.25
N GLU A 32 1.95 8.59 -10.04
CA GLU A 32 0.83 9.37 -9.54
C GLU A 32 0.23 8.55 -8.41
N LEU A 33 0.50 9.01 -7.20
CA LEU A 33 -0.06 8.41 -5.99
C LEU A 33 -1.57 8.34 -6.18
N PRO A 34 -2.18 7.17 -6.08
CA PRO A 34 -3.60 7.04 -6.32
C PRO A 34 -4.34 7.98 -5.38
N SER A 35 -5.05 8.95 -5.93
CA SER A 35 -5.87 9.92 -5.18
C SER A 35 -6.75 9.22 -4.15
N THR A 36 -7.27 8.03 -4.50
CA THR A 36 -8.11 7.18 -3.66
C THR A 36 -7.45 6.79 -2.32
N LEU A 37 -6.17 6.42 -2.29
CA LEU A 37 -5.52 6.06 -1.02
C LEU A 37 -5.34 7.29 -0.12
N ASN A 38 -5.01 8.44 -0.70
CA ASN A 38 -4.92 9.71 0.03
C ASN A 38 -6.29 10.14 0.55
N GLU A 39 -7.35 10.04 -0.25
CA GLU A 39 -8.72 10.37 0.15
C GLU A 39 -9.16 9.52 1.36
N VAL A 40 -8.93 8.20 1.30
CA VAL A 40 -9.26 7.31 2.41
C VAL A 40 -8.42 7.61 3.64
N ALA A 41 -7.11 7.80 3.49
CA ALA A 41 -6.23 8.15 4.59
C ALA A 41 -6.63 9.47 5.26
N HIS A 42 -7.02 10.49 4.47
CA HIS A 42 -7.46 11.80 4.97
C HIS A 42 -8.71 11.71 5.86
N VAL A 43 -9.62 10.76 5.60
CA VAL A 43 -10.79 10.55 6.48
C VAL A 43 -10.34 10.16 7.89
N TYR A 44 -9.37 9.29 8.03
CA TYR A 44 -8.92 8.78 9.32
C TYR A 44 -7.85 9.64 9.98
N SER A 45 -7.07 10.37 9.20
CA SER A 45 -6.05 11.33 9.68
C SER A 45 -6.58 12.73 9.91
N LEU A 46 -7.87 13.02 9.60
CA LEU A 46 -8.49 14.35 9.62
C LEU A 46 -7.85 15.32 8.60
N GLY A 47 -7.59 14.85 7.42
CA GLY A 47 -7.04 15.64 6.32
C GLY A 47 -5.53 15.87 6.38
N VAL A 48 -4.82 15.12 7.24
CA VAL A 48 -3.36 15.25 7.38
C VAL A 48 -2.65 14.10 6.68
N GLY A 49 -1.56 14.44 5.99
CA GLY A 49 -0.58 13.49 5.50
C GLY A 49 -0.79 13.00 4.08
N GLU A 50 0.22 12.31 3.60
CA GLU A 50 0.34 11.76 2.25
C GLU A 50 0.62 10.25 2.34
N VAL A 51 0.00 9.47 1.48
CA VAL A 51 0.26 8.03 1.32
C VAL A 51 1.22 7.80 0.18
N ARG A 52 2.27 7.05 0.41
CA ARG A 52 3.31 6.69 -0.57
C ARG A 52 3.33 5.19 -0.79
N CYS A 53 3.40 4.81 -2.05
CA CYS A 53 3.53 3.44 -2.50
C CYS A 53 4.85 3.30 -3.28
N PRO A 54 5.94 2.90 -2.63
CA PRO A 54 7.21 2.71 -3.32
C PRO A 54 7.15 1.52 -4.27
N SER A 55 8.01 1.51 -5.27
CA SER A 55 8.33 0.30 -6.02
C SER A 55 8.99 -0.75 -5.10
N GLN A 56 9.05 -2.01 -5.54
CA GLN A 56 9.73 -3.07 -4.77
C GLN A 56 11.19 -2.71 -4.50
N ALA A 57 11.91 -2.17 -5.49
CA ALA A 57 13.32 -1.79 -5.32
C ALA A 57 13.51 -0.66 -4.29
N GLU A 58 12.67 0.38 -4.33
CA GLU A 58 12.71 1.47 -3.35
C GLU A 58 12.34 0.98 -1.95
N TRP A 59 11.42 0.01 -1.85
CA TRP A 59 11.05 -0.59 -0.57
C TRP A 59 12.16 -1.46 0.00
N ASP A 60 12.84 -2.25 -0.83
CA ASP A 60 13.95 -3.12 -0.40
C ASP A 60 15.15 -2.31 0.10
N ASP A 61 15.34 -1.10 -0.44
CA ASP A 61 16.35 -0.15 0.03
C ASP A 61 15.92 0.63 1.29
N ASP A 62 14.65 0.57 1.68
CA ASP A 62 14.15 1.24 2.89
C ASP A 62 14.48 0.42 4.14
N TRP A 63 14.98 1.11 5.17
CA TRP A 63 15.31 0.48 6.46
C TRP A 63 14.13 -0.26 7.10
N ALA A 64 12.89 0.18 6.84
CA ALA A 64 11.68 -0.39 7.40
C ALA A 64 11.30 -1.74 6.76
N SER A 65 11.75 -2.03 5.54
CA SER A 65 11.39 -3.22 4.78
C SER A 65 11.69 -4.54 5.51
N SER A 66 12.73 -4.54 6.34
CA SER A 66 13.19 -5.73 7.06
C SER A 66 12.30 -6.16 8.23
N PHE A 67 11.39 -5.29 8.71
CA PHE A 67 10.62 -5.55 9.95
C PHE A 67 9.21 -4.94 9.97
N SER A 68 8.78 -4.28 8.91
CA SER A 68 7.45 -3.65 8.85
C SER A 68 6.78 -3.88 7.50
N TRP A 69 5.46 -3.82 7.48
CA TRP A 69 4.65 -3.80 6.26
C TRP A 69 4.35 -2.38 5.77
N ALA A 70 4.43 -1.42 6.68
CA ALA A 70 4.23 0.01 6.46
C ALA A 70 4.83 0.79 7.62
N TYR A 71 4.96 2.09 7.47
CA TYR A 71 5.30 2.98 8.58
C TYR A 71 4.79 4.40 8.35
N THR A 72 4.57 5.12 9.44
CA THR A 72 4.17 6.53 9.43
C THR A 72 5.28 7.43 9.95
N ASN A 73 5.66 8.43 9.16
CA ASN A 73 6.54 9.51 9.60
C ASN A 73 5.71 10.69 10.11
N VAL A 74 5.40 10.67 11.40
CA VAL A 74 4.57 11.70 12.06
C VAL A 74 5.19 13.09 12.12
N ARG A 75 6.49 13.23 11.82
CA ARG A 75 7.15 14.55 11.78
C ARG A 75 7.03 15.21 10.41
N ARG A 76 6.83 14.42 9.37
CA ARG A 76 6.75 14.88 7.97
C ARG A 76 5.37 14.61 7.38
N ASP A 77 4.44 14.14 8.19
CA ASP A 77 3.03 13.89 7.85
C ASP A 77 2.87 13.03 6.59
N TYR A 78 3.57 11.89 6.53
CA TYR A 78 3.37 10.90 5.47
C TYR A 78 3.38 9.47 6.00
N THR A 79 2.74 8.59 5.26
CA THR A 79 2.72 7.15 5.46
C THR A 79 3.31 6.45 4.23
N VAL A 80 4.15 5.45 4.45
CA VAL A 80 4.68 4.57 3.40
C VAL A 80 4.07 3.19 3.57
N LEU A 81 3.41 2.70 2.54
CA LEU A 81 2.86 1.33 2.48
C LEU A 81 3.81 0.48 1.65
N GLY A 82 4.28 -0.65 2.18
CA GLY A 82 5.06 -1.60 1.40
C GLY A 82 4.28 -2.11 0.17
N PRO A 83 4.96 -2.58 -0.89
CA PRO A 83 4.32 -2.90 -2.18
C PRO A 83 3.15 -3.87 -2.09
N VAL A 84 3.25 -4.91 -1.24
CA VAL A 84 2.17 -5.89 -1.02
C VAL A 84 0.94 -5.24 -0.40
N VAL A 85 1.15 -4.35 0.57
CA VAL A 85 0.08 -3.60 1.25
C VAL A 85 -0.57 -2.61 0.30
N CYS A 86 0.25 -1.87 -0.45
CA CYS A 86 -0.23 -0.90 -1.43
C CYS A 86 -1.06 -1.58 -2.52
N ALA A 87 -0.57 -2.68 -3.12
CA ALA A 87 -1.32 -3.47 -4.08
C ALA A 87 -2.63 -4.01 -3.50
N GLY A 88 -2.61 -4.44 -2.23
CA GLY A 88 -3.81 -4.87 -1.51
C GLY A 88 -4.84 -3.78 -1.37
N ALA A 89 -4.43 -2.58 -0.95
CA ALA A 89 -5.34 -1.44 -0.78
C ALA A 89 -5.94 -0.96 -2.12
N LEU A 90 -5.12 -0.90 -3.17
CA LEU A 90 -5.55 -0.53 -4.52
C LEU A 90 -6.47 -1.57 -5.16
N GLY A 91 -6.32 -2.85 -4.80
CA GLY A 91 -7.11 -3.94 -5.34
C GLY A 91 -8.39 -4.24 -4.58
N VAL A 92 -8.75 -3.45 -3.55
CA VAL A 92 -9.99 -3.66 -2.79
C VAL A 92 -11.21 -3.58 -3.72
N GLY A 93 -12.08 -4.58 -3.62
CA GLY A 93 -13.28 -4.70 -4.44
C GLY A 93 -13.05 -5.32 -5.82
N THR A 94 -11.82 -5.66 -6.19
CA THR A 94 -11.47 -6.31 -7.46
C THR A 94 -11.28 -7.83 -7.28
N ALA A 95 -11.29 -8.57 -8.40
CA ALA A 95 -11.04 -10.02 -8.39
C ALA A 95 -9.57 -10.38 -8.59
N GLU A 96 -8.74 -9.41 -8.99
CA GLU A 96 -7.34 -9.62 -9.34
C GLU A 96 -6.44 -9.79 -8.11
N VAL A 97 -6.84 -9.21 -6.98
CA VAL A 97 -6.07 -9.26 -5.74
C VAL A 97 -6.74 -10.21 -4.74
N PRO A 98 -6.00 -11.16 -4.14
CA PRO A 98 -6.55 -12.09 -3.14
C PRO A 98 -7.21 -11.39 -1.95
N ALA A 99 -8.30 -11.93 -1.42
CA ALA A 99 -9.07 -11.33 -0.33
C ALA A 99 -8.23 -11.00 0.92
N TRP A 100 -7.32 -11.91 1.32
CA TRP A 100 -6.41 -11.66 2.45
C TRP A 100 -5.51 -10.44 2.23
N GLN A 101 -5.07 -10.21 0.99
CA GLN A 101 -4.20 -9.09 0.64
C GLN A 101 -4.99 -7.79 0.58
N GLN A 102 -6.23 -7.82 0.07
CA GLN A 102 -7.15 -6.68 0.13
C GLN A 102 -7.42 -6.28 1.58
N ALA A 103 -7.70 -7.25 2.45
CA ALA A 103 -7.91 -7.01 3.87
C ALA A 103 -6.66 -6.44 4.56
N LEU A 104 -5.47 -6.97 4.24
CA LEU A 104 -4.19 -6.44 4.72
C LEU A 104 -4.02 -4.98 4.29
N GLY A 105 -4.22 -4.68 3.01
CA GLY A 105 -4.08 -3.33 2.46
C GLY A 105 -5.00 -2.32 3.14
N ALA A 106 -6.28 -2.63 3.26
CA ALA A 106 -7.27 -1.76 3.89
C ALA A 106 -7.00 -1.55 5.40
N LEU A 107 -6.66 -2.63 6.13
CA LEU A 107 -6.39 -2.57 7.56
C LEU A 107 -5.15 -1.74 7.85
N VAL A 108 -4.05 -1.99 7.13
CA VAL A 108 -2.79 -1.28 7.35
C VAL A 108 -2.90 0.19 6.92
N LEU A 109 -3.57 0.50 5.80
CA LEU A 109 -3.82 1.90 5.41
C LEU A 109 -4.58 2.66 6.49
N ALA A 110 -5.66 2.09 7.04
CA ALA A 110 -6.42 2.71 8.11
C ALA A 110 -5.56 2.88 9.39
N HIS A 111 -4.78 1.86 9.76
CA HIS A 111 -3.87 1.87 10.90
C HIS A 111 -2.87 3.03 10.80
N GLU A 112 -2.15 3.11 9.71
CA GLU A 112 -1.15 4.15 9.49
C GLU A 112 -1.76 5.56 9.44
N ALA A 113 -2.95 5.70 8.85
CA ALA A 113 -3.68 6.97 8.83
C ALA A 113 -4.10 7.43 10.23
N PHE A 114 -4.45 6.51 11.13
CA PHE A 114 -4.74 6.86 12.53
C PHE A 114 -3.50 7.36 13.28
N HIS A 115 -2.29 6.91 12.97
CA HIS A 115 -1.07 7.48 13.51
C HIS A 115 -0.90 8.97 13.18
N LEU A 116 -1.37 9.42 12.02
CA LEU A 116 -1.33 10.82 11.60
C LEU A 116 -2.37 11.69 12.32
N ARG A 117 -3.49 11.10 12.78
CA ARG A 117 -4.65 11.84 13.29
C ARG A 117 -4.35 12.71 14.51
N HIS A 118 -3.62 12.18 15.51
CA HIS A 118 -3.44 12.88 16.78
C HIS A 118 -2.19 12.41 17.51
N TRP A 119 -1.47 13.33 18.15
CA TRP A 119 -0.26 13.02 18.91
C TRP A 119 -0.47 11.91 19.97
N ARG A 120 -1.68 11.74 20.53
CA ARG A 120 -2.01 10.69 21.50
C ARG A 120 -2.04 9.29 20.93
N PHE A 121 -2.26 9.15 19.62
CA PHE A 121 -2.28 7.88 18.91
C PHE A 121 -0.89 7.50 18.35
N ARG A 122 0.01 8.49 18.21
CA ARG A 122 1.30 8.33 17.53
C ARG A 122 2.23 7.26 18.12
N ARG A 123 1.95 6.72 19.32
CA ARG A 123 2.78 5.73 20.02
C ARG A 123 1.97 4.61 20.67
N ASP A 124 0.68 4.55 20.44
CA ASP A 124 -0.20 3.56 21.07
C ASP A 124 -0.74 2.62 19.98
N GLU A 125 0.09 1.65 19.64
CA GLU A 125 -0.21 0.65 18.59
C GLU A 125 -1.54 -0.07 18.85
N GLY A 126 -1.84 -0.39 20.11
CA GLY A 126 -3.08 -1.07 20.47
C GLY A 126 -4.32 -0.22 20.17
N LYS A 127 -4.29 1.06 20.53
CA LYS A 127 -5.41 1.96 20.23
C LYS A 127 -5.57 2.20 18.74
N VAL A 128 -4.47 2.41 18.03
CA VAL A 128 -4.47 2.60 16.57
C VAL A 128 -5.05 1.37 15.89
N GLU A 129 -4.59 0.18 16.25
CA GLU A 129 -5.09 -1.08 15.71
C GLU A 129 -6.60 -1.27 15.99
N CYS A 130 -7.04 -0.96 17.21
CA CYS A 130 -8.45 -0.99 17.57
C CYS A 130 -9.30 -0.07 16.70
N GLN A 131 -8.83 1.16 16.47
CA GLN A 131 -9.54 2.11 15.60
C GLN A 131 -9.56 1.65 14.14
N ALA A 132 -8.46 1.08 13.64
CA ALA A 132 -8.39 0.53 12.30
C ALA A 132 -9.41 -0.61 12.11
N LEU A 133 -9.48 -1.55 13.05
CA LEU A 133 -10.47 -2.64 13.02
C LEU A 133 -11.91 -2.14 13.13
N ALA A 134 -12.17 -1.20 14.03
CA ALA A 134 -13.51 -0.63 14.20
C ALA A 134 -14.02 0.08 12.94
N ASN A 135 -13.10 0.63 12.13
CA ASN A 135 -13.40 1.34 10.89
C ASN A 135 -13.11 0.53 9.63
N PHE A 136 -12.74 -0.74 9.75
CA PHE A 136 -12.29 -1.56 8.62
C PHE A 136 -13.33 -1.63 7.48
N ARG A 137 -14.61 -1.86 7.82
CA ARG A 137 -15.70 -1.94 6.83
C ARG A 137 -15.92 -0.61 6.09
N ASP A 138 -15.78 0.51 6.80
CA ASP A 138 -15.85 1.83 6.18
C ASP A 138 -14.64 2.07 5.27
N ALA A 139 -13.44 1.71 5.70
CA ALA A 139 -12.22 1.81 4.91
C ALA A 139 -12.30 1.01 3.61
N THR A 140 -12.72 -0.26 3.68
CA THR A 140 -12.86 -1.12 2.50
C THR A 140 -13.89 -0.57 1.52
N ARG A 141 -15.02 -0.05 2.00
CA ARG A 141 -16.04 0.56 1.12
C ARG A 141 -15.53 1.83 0.44
N ARG A 142 -14.77 2.65 1.13
CA ARG A 142 -14.13 3.84 0.54
C ARG A 142 -13.08 3.48 -0.50
N LEU A 143 -12.43 2.33 -0.35
CA LEU A 143 -11.50 1.78 -1.34
C LEU A 143 -12.20 1.11 -2.54
N GLY A 144 -13.52 1.04 -2.56
CA GLY A 144 -14.29 0.53 -3.70
C GLY A 144 -15.04 -0.78 -3.47
N ALA A 145 -14.93 -1.41 -2.29
CA ALA A 145 -15.72 -2.60 -1.99
C ALA A 145 -17.22 -2.29 -1.82
N THR A 146 -18.06 -3.21 -2.26
CA THR A 146 -19.46 -3.22 -1.86
C THR A 146 -19.61 -3.54 -0.38
N ALA A 147 -20.80 -3.31 0.20
CA ALA A 147 -21.06 -3.67 1.59
C ALA A 147 -20.87 -5.18 1.85
N ALA A 148 -21.30 -6.03 0.91
CA ALA A 148 -21.11 -7.48 1.02
C ALA A 148 -19.61 -7.86 0.98
N GLN A 149 -18.85 -7.32 0.04
CA GLN A 149 -17.40 -7.55 -0.03
C GLN A 149 -16.67 -7.07 1.24
N ALA A 150 -17.09 -5.95 1.83
CA ALA A 150 -16.51 -5.48 3.09
C ALA A 150 -16.74 -6.45 4.26
N GLU A 151 -17.92 -7.09 4.33
CA GLU A 151 -18.21 -8.16 5.29
C GLU A 151 -17.39 -9.43 5.00
N ASP A 152 -17.24 -9.81 3.73
CA ASP A 152 -16.44 -10.98 3.32
C ASP A 152 -14.94 -10.80 3.61
N LEU A 153 -14.43 -9.57 3.59
CA LEU A 153 -13.05 -9.24 3.91
C LEU A 153 -12.77 -9.17 5.42
N TYR A 154 -13.79 -8.90 6.24
CA TYR A 154 -13.60 -8.66 7.67
C TYR A 154 -13.02 -9.85 8.45
N PRO A 155 -13.38 -11.13 8.21
CA PRO A 155 -12.73 -12.27 8.85
C PRO A 155 -11.21 -12.33 8.62
N TYR A 156 -10.73 -11.91 7.45
CA TYR A 156 -9.30 -11.83 7.17
C TYR A 156 -8.62 -10.73 8.00
N ALA A 157 -9.28 -9.57 8.17
CA ALA A 157 -8.77 -8.50 9.04
C ALA A 157 -8.65 -8.97 10.49
N LEU A 158 -9.65 -9.70 11.01
CA LEU A 158 -9.61 -10.28 12.35
C LEU A 158 -8.47 -11.30 12.49
N ALA A 159 -8.28 -12.17 11.51
CA ALA A 159 -7.19 -13.16 11.52
C ALA A 159 -5.79 -12.49 11.47
N LEU A 160 -5.65 -11.42 10.69
CA LEU A 160 -4.43 -10.61 10.65
C LEU A 160 -4.15 -9.92 11.98
N HIS A 161 -5.17 -9.35 12.62
CA HIS A 161 -5.07 -8.78 13.95
C HIS A 161 -4.63 -9.82 14.99
N ASP A 162 -5.28 -10.97 15.04
CA ASP A 162 -4.96 -12.04 15.97
C ASP A 162 -3.53 -12.55 15.78
N TYR A 163 -3.07 -12.66 14.54
CA TYR A 163 -1.70 -13.00 14.21
C TYR A 163 -0.72 -11.94 14.71
N LYS A 164 -1.01 -10.65 14.43
CA LYS A 164 -0.19 -9.51 14.84
C LYS A 164 -0.08 -9.43 16.36
N VAL A 165 -1.18 -9.53 17.10
CA VAL A 165 -1.21 -9.46 18.57
C VAL A 165 -0.45 -10.63 19.23
N ARG A 166 -0.42 -11.81 18.61
CA ARG A 166 0.37 -12.94 19.10
C ARG A 166 1.87 -12.71 19.00
N LEU A 167 2.32 -12.09 17.91
CA LEU A 167 3.74 -11.81 17.67
C LEU A 167 4.21 -10.53 18.36
N PHE A 168 3.33 -9.55 18.46
CA PHE A 168 3.61 -8.19 18.90
C PHE A 168 2.55 -7.72 19.91
N PRO A 169 2.67 -8.06 21.20
CA PRO A 169 1.65 -7.77 22.22
C PRO A 169 1.28 -6.29 22.38
N GLN A 170 2.13 -5.37 21.93
CA GLN A 170 1.86 -3.92 21.94
C GLN A 170 0.67 -3.52 21.05
N TYR A 171 0.24 -4.37 20.12
CA TYR A 171 -0.95 -4.16 19.29
C TYR A 171 -2.27 -4.52 20.01
N ARG A 172 -2.20 -5.03 21.24
CA ARG A 172 -3.38 -5.33 22.04
C ARG A 172 -3.81 -4.10 22.85
N ASP A 173 -5.04 -3.64 22.63
CA ASP A 173 -5.73 -2.75 23.57
C ASP A 173 -6.77 -3.55 24.36
N PRO A 174 -6.62 -3.72 25.68
CA PRO A 174 -7.57 -4.47 26.51
C PRO A 174 -8.95 -3.80 26.61
N LYS A 175 -9.08 -2.54 26.19
CA LYS A 175 -10.32 -1.79 26.12
C LYS A 175 -10.96 -1.77 24.73
N CYS A 176 -10.33 -2.44 23.77
CA CYS A 176 -10.83 -2.49 22.41
C CYS A 176 -12.13 -3.27 22.34
N VAL A 177 -13.18 -2.64 21.84
CA VAL A 177 -14.43 -3.31 21.47
C VAL A 177 -14.42 -3.48 19.95
N ILE A 178 -14.05 -4.67 19.50
CA ILE A 178 -14.06 -5.02 18.09
C ILE A 178 -15.52 -5.34 17.70
N PRO A 179 -16.08 -4.66 16.67
CA PRO A 179 -17.42 -4.99 16.19
C PRO A 179 -17.51 -6.47 15.78
N PRO A 180 -18.55 -7.19 16.19
CA PRO A 180 -18.69 -8.60 15.80
C PRO A 180 -18.84 -8.72 14.28
N TRP A 181 -18.32 -9.81 13.73
CA TRP A 181 -18.63 -10.20 12.37
C TRP A 181 -20.10 -10.63 12.31
N ALA A 182 -20.86 -10.01 11.41
CA ALA A 182 -22.21 -10.44 11.07
C ALA A 182 -22.15 -11.07 9.67
N PRO A 183 -22.47 -12.37 9.52
CA PRO A 183 -22.54 -12.96 8.18
C PRO A 183 -23.57 -12.19 7.34
N PRO A 184 -23.36 -12.05 6.03
CA PRO A 184 -24.32 -11.40 5.16
C PRO A 184 -25.67 -12.12 5.28
N VAL A 185 -26.73 -11.32 5.50
CA VAL A 185 -28.10 -11.86 5.51
C VAL A 185 -28.36 -12.44 4.12
N SER A 186 -28.49 -13.74 4.01
CA SER A 186 -28.90 -14.38 2.76
C SER A 186 -30.30 -13.88 2.42
N THR A 187 -30.38 -12.93 1.51
CA THR A 187 -31.64 -12.58 0.84
C THR A 187 -31.99 -13.75 -0.06
N GLY A 188 -32.81 -14.68 0.46
CA GLY A 188 -33.39 -15.79 -0.27
C GLY A 188 -34.35 -15.34 -1.39
#